data_194230eb36ea0a09e2d77902c628c8f6
#
_entry.id   194230eb36ea0a09e2d77902c628c8f6
#
_cell.length_a   1.000
_cell.length_b   1.000
_cell.length_c   1.000
_cell.angle_alpha   90.00
_cell.angle_beta   90.00
_cell.angle_gamma   90.00
#
_symmetry.space_group_name_H-M   'P 1'
#
loop_
_entity.id
_entity.type
_entity.pdbx_description
1 polymer ?
#
loop_
_entity_poly.entity_id
_entity_poly.type
_entity_poly.pdbx_seq_one_letter_code
_entity_poly.pdbx_strand_id
1 'polypeptide(L)'
;MDSTTTPSADPVTSSTGPALFQAIVEQTSDAIIFADRDGMIRVWNRGAEALFGFSAAEVIGHSLDVIIPERFRRAHWEGFRRAIESGRTRAGEPVRTTRSVHKLGHALYVEISFGLVKHASGAVLGAVAVGRDGTARFLAEKARRERPGPPGHGAP
;
A
#
# COMPACT_ATOMS: atom_id res chain seq x y z
N MET A 1 8.06 -56.01 17.12
CA MET A 1 8.39 -54.63 17.58
C MET A 1 8.20 -53.72 16.39
N ASP A 2 6.97 -53.29 16.20
CA ASP A 2 6.62 -52.41 15.08
C ASP A 2 6.76 -50.95 15.52
N SER A 3 7.76 -50.28 14.98
CA SER A 3 7.96 -48.85 15.17
C SER A 3 7.03 -48.10 14.24
N THR A 4 5.89 -47.69 14.75
CA THR A 4 4.96 -46.81 14.07
C THR A 4 5.56 -45.40 14.01
N THR A 5 6.22 -45.05 12.91
CA THR A 5 6.65 -43.68 12.66
C THR A 5 5.42 -42.87 12.32
N THR A 6 4.96 -42.03 13.25
CA THR A 6 3.94 -41.03 13.01
C THR A 6 4.48 -40.02 12.02
N PRO A 7 3.82 -39.77 10.86
CA PRO A 7 4.28 -38.73 9.95
C PRO A 7 4.15 -37.38 10.64
N SER A 8 5.26 -36.69 10.76
CA SER A 8 5.31 -35.29 11.21
C SER A 8 4.48 -34.45 10.24
N ALA A 9 3.38 -33.90 10.73
CA ALA A 9 2.53 -33.03 9.93
C ALA A 9 3.36 -31.81 9.49
N ASP A 10 3.38 -31.55 8.19
CA ASP A 10 4.06 -30.42 7.61
C ASP A 10 3.51 -29.13 8.23
N PRO A 11 4.34 -28.23 8.82
CA PRO A 11 3.88 -27.05 9.53
C PRO A 11 3.06 -26.12 8.62
N VAL A 12 3.23 -26.17 7.30
CA VAL A 12 2.43 -25.41 6.33
C VAL A 12 1.01 -25.95 6.26
N THR A 13 0.82 -27.27 6.33
CA THR A 13 -0.51 -27.90 6.25
C THR A 13 -1.34 -27.65 7.52
N SER A 14 -0.68 -27.43 8.66
CA SER A 14 -1.35 -27.09 9.93
C SER A 14 -1.73 -25.61 10.04
N SER A 15 -1.19 -24.75 9.20
CA SER A 15 -1.38 -23.29 9.24
C SER A 15 -2.28 -22.77 8.13
N THR A 16 -3.12 -23.62 7.53
CA THR A 16 -4.10 -23.17 6.54
C THR A 16 -5.26 -22.46 7.23
N GLY A 17 -5.63 -21.28 6.74
CA GLY A 17 -6.76 -20.52 7.25
C GLY A 17 -6.44 -19.07 7.65
N PRO A 18 -7.29 -18.43 8.43
CA PRO A 18 -7.16 -17.00 8.76
C PRO A 18 -5.81 -16.62 9.38
N ALA A 19 -5.22 -17.48 10.21
CA ALA A 19 -3.92 -17.23 10.84
C ALA A 19 -2.77 -17.16 9.82
N LEU A 20 -2.78 -18.01 8.79
CA LEU A 20 -1.78 -17.95 7.72
C LEU A 20 -1.92 -16.65 6.91
N PHE A 21 -3.14 -16.26 6.54
CA PHE A 21 -3.35 -15.00 5.80
C PHE A 21 -2.92 -13.78 6.62
N GLN A 22 -3.20 -13.78 7.91
CA GLN A 22 -2.72 -12.74 8.82
C GLN A 22 -1.19 -12.70 8.86
N ALA A 23 -0.54 -13.84 9.00
CA ALA A 23 0.92 -13.92 9.01
C ALA A 23 1.54 -13.44 7.69
N ILE A 24 0.95 -13.79 6.54
CA ILE A 24 1.38 -13.31 5.22
C ILE A 24 1.30 -11.79 5.15
N VAL A 25 0.17 -11.20 5.54
CA VAL A 25 -0.03 -9.75 5.55
C VAL A 25 1.00 -9.08 6.46
N GLU A 26 1.14 -9.55 7.69
CA GLU A 26 2.04 -8.95 8.69
C GLU A 26 3.53 -9.06 8.33
N GLN A 27 3.95 -10.15 7.70
CA GLN A 27 5.35 -10.42 7.41
C GLN A 27 5.80 -9.96 6.03
N THR A 28 4.88 -9.49 5.18
CA THR A 28 5.21 -8.91 3.87
C THR A 28 5.99 -7.61 4.07
N SER A 29 7.10 -7.45 3.34
CA SER A 29 7.94 -6.25 3.38
C SER A 29 7.31 -5.02 2.72
N ASP A 30 6.46 -5.22 1.72
CA ASP A 30 5.68 -4.13 1.14
C ASP A 30 4.62 -3.64 2.14
N ALA A 31 4.35 -2.36 2.14
CA ALA A 31 3.26 -1.80 2.94
C ALA A 31 1.91 -2.34 2.45
N ILE A 32 1.13 -2.91 3.37
CA ILE A 32 -0.25 -3.32 3.13
C ILE A 32 -1.15 -2.53 4.08
N ILE A 33 -2.02 -1.72 3.48
CA ILE A 33 -2.94 -0.83 4.20
C ILE A 33 -4.35 -1.15 3.73
N PHE A 34 -5.26 -1.41 4.66
CA PHE A 34 -6.68 -1.49 4.34
C PHE A 34 -7.43 -0.43 5.12
N ALA A 35 -8.26 0.34 4.41
CA ALA A 35 -9.20 1.28 4.98
C ALA A 35 -10.64 0.85 4.68
N ASP A 36 -11.52 0.98 5.66
CA ASP A 36 -12.93 0.69 5.49
C ASP A 36 -13.63 1.74 4.58
N ARG A 37 -14.93 1.62 4.42
CA ARG A 37 -15.72 2.50 3.54
C ARG A 37 -15.68 3.97 3.94
N ASP A 38 -15.42 4.25 5.22
CA ASP A 38 -15.31 5.59 5.77
C ASP A 38 -13.87 6.13 5.73
N GLY A 39 -12.93 5.31 5.20
CA GLY A 39 -11.53 5.66 5.10
C GLY A 39 -10.75 5.51 6.41
N MET A 40 -11.32 4.79 7.38
CA MET A 40 -10.64 4.48 8.63
C MET A 40 -9.71 3.28 8.45
N ILE A 41 -8.48 3.40 8.88
CA ILE A 41 -7.45 2.36 8.77
C ILE A 41 -7.83 1.17 9.66
N ARG A 42 -7.88 -0.03 9.07
CA ARG A 42 -8.20 -1.29 9.74
C ARG A 42 -7.09 -2.33 9.63
N VAL A 43 -6.22 -2.21 8.63
CA VAL A 43 -5.00 -3.02 8.50
C VAL A 43 -3.83 -2.10 8.23
N TRP A 44 -2.75 -2.35 8.94
CA TRP A 44 -1.48 -1.63 8.86
C TRP A 44 -0.37 -2.61 9.24
N ASN A 45 0.29 -3.21 8.26
CA ASN A 45 1.29 -4.24 8.49
C ASN A 45 2.67 -3.67 8.83
N ARG A 46 3.62 -4.55 9.13
CA ARG A 46 5.02 -4.16 9.42
C ARG A 46 5.69 -3.38 8.27
N GLY A 47 5.36 -3.72 7.01
CA GLY A 47 5.84 -2.97 5.85
C GLY A 47 5.34 -1.52 5.86
N ALA A 48 4.10 -1.29 6.25
CA ALA A 48 3.55 0.05 6.40
C ALA A 48 4.19 0.81 7.57
N GLU A 49 4.43 0.15 8.70
CA GLU A 49 5.16 0.75 9.83
C GLU A 49 6.57 1.21 9.41
N ALA A 50 7.31 0.35 8.70
CA ALA A 50 8.64 0.66 8.22
C ALA A 50 8.66 1.80 7.20
N LEU A 51 7.66 1.86 6.30
CA LEU A 51 7.58 2.86 5.24
C LEU A 51 7.16 4.24 5.76
N PHE A 52 6.15 4.30 6.61
CA PHE A 52 5.55 5.57 7.06
C PHE A 52 6.02 6.03 8.44
N GLY A 53 6.64 5.17 9.23
CA GLY A 53 7.16 5.47 10.57
C GLY A 53 6.10 5.47 11.68
N PHE A 54 4.83 5.24 11.37
CA PHE A 54 3.76 5.07 12.36
C PHE A 54 3.61 3.60 12.73
N SER A 55 3.47 3.28 14.01
CA SER A 55 3.05 1.95 14.44
C SER A 55 1.57 1.70 14.15
N ALA A 56 1.16 0.45 14.02
CA ALA A 56 -0.24 0.08 13.86
C ALA A 56 -1.11 0.63 15.01
N ALA A 57 -0.61 0.59 16.24
CA ALA A 57 -1.31 1.11 17.42
C ALA A 57 -1.62 2.62 17.32
N GLU A 58 -0.79 3.39 16.59
CA GLU A 58 -0.99 4.82 16.41
C GLU A 58 -2.03 5.17 15.35
N VAL A 59 -2.24 4.29 14.36
CA VAL A 59 -3.04 4.64 13.18
C VAL A 59 -4.30 3.81 12.99
N ILE A 60 -4.40 2.62 13.55
CA ILE A 60 -5.63 1.81 13.47
C ILE A 60 -6.80 2.58 14.07
N GLY A 61 -7.90 2.68 13.31
CA GLY A 61 -9.08 3.45 13.68
C GLY A 61 -8.98 4.95 13.36
N HIS A 62 -7.85 5.42 12.86
CA HIS A 62 -7.69 6.79 12.38
C HIS A 62 -7.89 6.90 10.87
N SER A 63 -8.16 8.12 10.39
CA SER A 63 -8.30 8.42 8.96
C SER A 63 -6.98 8.23 8.21
N LEU A 64 -7.06 7.84 6.94
CA LEU A 64 -5.92 7.84 6.00
C LEU A 64 -5.22 9.21 5.88
N ASP A 65 -5.85 10.28 6.35
CA ASP A 65 -5.26 11.63 6.34
C ASP A 65 -3.90 11.70 7.05
N VAL A 66 -3.59 10.76 7.94
CA VAL A 66 -2.29 10.70 8.63
C VAL A 66 -1.09 10.57 7.66
N ILE A 67 -1.31 9.99 6.48
CA ILE A 67 -0.26 9.81 5.46
C ILE A 67 -0.50 10.62 4.18
N ILE A 68 -1.63 11.33 4.09
CA ILE A 68 -1.99 12.10 2.89
C ILE A 68 -1.67 13.58 3.14
N PRO A 69 -0.78 14.19 2.31
CA PRO A 69 -0.51 15.62 2.40
C PRO A 69 -1.81 16.43 2.26
N GLU A 70 -2.01 17.43 3.10
CA GLU A 70 -3.26 18.19 3.20
C GLU A 70 -3.79 18.67 1.85
N ARG A 71 -2.91 19.21 1.01
CA ARG A 71 -3.27 19.70 -0.34
C ARG A 71 -3.87 18.65 -1.27
N PHE A 72 -3.65 17.34 -0.98
CA PHE A 72 -4.15 16.23 -1.79
C PHE A 72 -5.37 15.54 -1.18
N ARG A 73 -5.74 15.85 0.07
CA ARG A 73 -6.84 15.18 0.77
C ARG A 73 -8.16 15.26 0.02
N ARG A 74 -8.52 16.44 -0.47
CA ARG A 74 -9.78 16.62 -1.21
C ARG A 74 -9.86 15.69 -2.42
N ALA A 75 -8.85 15.72 -3.28
CA ALA A 75 -8.81 14.88 -4.48
C ALA A 75 -8.77 13.38 -4.14
N HIS A 76 -8.03 13.01 -3.08
CA HIS A 76 -7.99 11.64 -2.58
C HIS A 76 -9.38 11.16 -2.17
N TRP A 77 -10.09 11.92 -1.32
CA TRP A 77 -11.40 11.54 -0.83
C TRP A 77 -12.48 11.52 -1.91
N GLU A 78 -12.41 12.40 -2.88
CA GLU A 78 -13.29 12.35 -4.06
C GLU A 78 -13.07 11.05 -4.86
N GLY A 79 -11.82 10.67 -5.08
CA GLY A 79 -11.46 9.42 -5.76
C GLY A 79 -11.85 8.18 -4.96
N PHE A 80 -11.59 8.19 -3.66
CA PHE A 80 -11.93 7.09 -2.74
C PHE A 80 -13.43 6.83 -2.72
N ARG A 81 -14.26 7.84 -2.45
CA ARG A 81 -15.73 7.71 -2.45
C ARG A 81 -16.25 7.19 -3.77
N ARG A 82 -15.77 7.71 -4.89
CA ARG A 82 -16.16 7.26 -6.22
C ARG A 82 -15.86 5.77 -6.42
N ALA A 83 -14.71 5.29 -5.97
CA ALA A 83 -14.34 3.88 -6.05
C ALA A 83 -15.25 3.00 -5.17
N ILE A 84 -15.50 3.43 -3.93
CA ILE A 84 -16.39 2.71 -3.00
C ILE A 84 -17.82 2.62 -3.55
N GLU A 85 -18.37 3.72 -4.04
CA GLU A 85 -19.75 3.79 -4.57
C GLU A 85 -19.92 3.01 -5.88
N SER A 86 -18.96 3.14 -6.80
CA SER A 86 -19.03 2.44 -8.09
C SER A 86 -18.65 0.95 -8.00
N GLY A 87 -17.99 0.54 -6.91
CA GLY A 87 -17.44 -0.81 -6.77
C GLY A 87 -16.33 -1.11 -7.78
N ARG A 88 -15.67 -0.09 -8.32
CA ARG A 88 -14.61 -0.20 -9.32
C ARG A 88 -13.46 0.73 -9.01
N THR A 89 -12.23 0.24 -9.19
CA THR A 89 -11.03 1.09 -9.26
C THR A 89 -10.86 1.58 -10.70
N ARG A 90 -10.11 2.66 -10.89
CA ARG A 90 -9.79 3.14 -12.22
C ARG A 90 -9.00 2.05 -12.98
N ALA A 91 -9.58 1.55 -14.07
CA ALA A 91 -8.94 0.50 -14.87
C ALA A 91 -7.67 1.04 -15.56
N GLY A 92 -6.61 0.21 -15.62
CA GLY A 92 -5.46 0.41 -16.52
C GLY A 92 -4.20 1.02 -15.90
N GLU A 93 -4.19 1.44 -14.63
CA GLU A 93 -2.96 1.87 -13.97
C GLU A 93 -2.62 0.90 -12.84
N PRO A 94 -1.78 -0.12 -13.10
CA PRO A 94 -1.47 -1.16 -12.10
C PRO A 94 -0.69 -0.62 -10.90
N VAL A 95 0.21 0.32 -11.11
CA VAL A 95 1.03 0.95 -10.05
C VAL A 95 1.17 2.43 -10.34
N ARG A 96 0.98 3.27 -9.33
CA ARG A 96 1.18 4.72 -9.40
C ARG A 96 2.15 5.19 -8.35
N THR A 97 2.97 6.20 -8.70
CA THR A 97 3.75 6.92 -7.70
C THR A 97 2.88 8.01 -7.10
N THR A 98 2.62 7.91 -5.80
CA THR A 98 1.86 8.91 -5.04
C THR A 98 2.76 9.60 -4.03
N ARG A 99 2.48 10.87 -3.75
CA ARG A 99 3.16 11.60 -2.68
C ARG A 99 2.43 11.37 -1.36
N SER A 100 3.18 10.94 -0.36
CA SER A 100 2.71 10.71 1.01
C SER A 100 3.57 11.48 2.02
N VAL A 101 3.22 11.41 3.29
CA VAL A 101 3.94 12.04 4.40
C VAL A 101 4.39 10.95 5.36
N HIS A 102 5.67 10.98 5.74
CA HIS A 102 6.21 10.18 6.83
C HIS A 102 5.85 10.80 8.18
N LYS A 103 5.82 10.03 9.26
CA LYS A 103 5.59 10.49 10.64
C LYS A 103 6.48 11.67 11.04
N LEU A 104 7.72 11.70 10.57
CA LEU A 104 8.67 12.78 10.81
C LEU A 104 8.46 14.03 9.92
N GLY A 105 7.40 14.06 9.11
CA GLY A 105 7.01 15.20 8.30
C GLY A 105 7.67 15.30 6.91
N HIS A 106 8.64 14.46 6.58
CA HIS A 106 9.24 14.48 5.25
C HIS A 106 8.35 13.81 4.20
N ALA A 107 8.54 14.23 2.95
CA ALA A 107 7.80 13.67 1.82
C ALA A 107 8.30 12.26 1.47
N LEU A 108 7.35 11.36 1.22
CA LEU A 108 7.58 10.05 0.62
C LEU A 108 6.96 10.02 -0.78
N TYR A 109 7.60 9.30 -1.69
CA TYR A 109 7.01 8.92 -2.96
C TYR A 109 6.83 7.42 -2.96
N VAL A 110 5.57 6.98 -2.90
CA VAL A 110 5.20 5.58 -2.75
C VAL A 110 4.71 5.04 -4.07
N GLU A 111 5.33 3.97 -4.55
CA GLU A 111 4.80 3.18 -5.67
C GLU A 111 3.70 2.29 -5.11
N ILE A 112 2.46 2.54 -5.51
CA ILE A 112 1.29 1.95 -4.87
C ILE A 112 0.28 1.43 -5.90
N SER A 113 -0.26 0.27 -5.63
CA SER A 113 -1.42 -0.30 -6.31
C SER A 113 -2.63 -0.29 -5.38
N PHE A 114 -3.83 -0.16 -5.95
CA PHE A 114 -5.09 -0.11 -5.22
C PHE A 114 -6.04 -1.20 -5.68
N GLY A 115 -6.75 -1.77 -4.72
CA GLY A 115 -7.83 -2.71 -4.97
C GLY A 115 -9.01 -2.45 -4.03
N LEU A 116 -10.19 -2.95 -4.40
CA LEU A 116 -11.34 -2.98 -3.53
C LEU A 116 -11.48 -4.37 -2.91
N VAL A 117 -11.69 -4.41 -1.62
CA VAL A 117 -12.03 -5.63 -0.90
C VAL A 117 -13.55 -5.74 -0.84
N LYS A 118 -14.06 -6.88 -1.28
CA LYS A 118 -15.51 -7.14 -1.33
C LYS A 118 -15.86 -8.36 -0.49
N HIS A 119 -17.01 -8.30 0.13
CA HIS A 119 -17.66 -9.45 0.75
C HIS A 119 -18.14 -10.44 -0.33
N ALA A 120 -18.40 -11.69 0.04
CA ALA A 120 -18.92 -12.71 -0.86
C ALA A 120 -20.25 -12.29 -1.54
N SER A 121 -21.06 -11.45 -0.89
CA SER A 121 -22.28 -10.86 -1.47
C SER A 121 -22.02 -9.79 -2.55
N GLY A 122 -20.75 -9.42 -2.80
CA GLY A 122 -20.39 -8.35 -3.71
C GLY A 122 -20.33 -6.94 -3.06
N ALA A 123 -20.77 -6.80 -1.80
CA ALA A 123 -20.69 -5.53 -1.08
C ALA A 123 -19.22 -5.10 -0.87
N VAL A 124 -18.92 -3.85 -1.18
CA VAL A 124 -17.59 -3.27 -0.95
C VAL A 124 -17.36 -3.08 0.54
N LEU A 125 -16.31 -3.67 1.08
CA LEU A 125 -15.89 -3.52 2.49
C LEU A 125 -14.96 -2.33 2.69
N GLY A 126 -14.17 -2.00 1.69
CA GLY A 126 -13.18 -0.92 1.73
C GLY A 126 -12.16 -1.06 0.61
N ALA A 127 -11.07 -0.32 0.74
CA ALA A 127 -9.97 -0.33 -0.22
C ALA A 127 -8.68 -0.83 0.42
N VAL A 128 -7.93 -1.64 -0.33
CA VAL A 128 -6.60 -2.08 0.02
C VAL A 128 -5.58 -1.37 -0.87
N ALA A 129 -4.49 -0.94 -0.27
CA ALA A 129 -3.32 -0.39 -0.94
C ALA A 129 -2.11 -1.26 -0.63
N VAL A 130 -1.34 -1.61 -1.66
CA VAL A 130 -0.05 -2.30 -1.52
C VAL A 130 1.01 -1.43 -2.15
N GLY A 131 2.07 -1.11 -1.39
CA GLY A 131 3.05 -0.14 -1.85
C GLY A 131 4.43 -0.31 -1.27
N ARG A 132 5.40 0.34 -1.91
CA ARG A 132 6.80 0.38 -1.50
C ARG A 132 7.40 1.77 -1.68
N ASP A 133 8.54 2.00 -1.01
CA ASP A 133 9.26 3.26 -1.17
C ASP A 133 9.82 3.40 -2.59
N GLY A 134 9.33 4.38 -3.32
CA GLY A 134 9.79 4.79 -4.65
C GLY A 134 10.56 6.12 -4.64
N THR A 135 10.87 6.66 -3.47
CA THR A 135 11.42 8.02 -3.33
C THR A 135 12.73 8.20 -4.09
N ALA A 136 13.68 7.28 -3.94
CA ALA A 136 14.97 7.37 -4.62
C ALA A 136 14.81 7.32 -6.14
N ARG A 137 13.97 6.42 -6.64
CA ARG A 137 13.66 6.30 -8.07
C ARG A 137 12.99 7.55 -8.62
N PHE A 138 11.98 8.05 -7.92
CA PHE A 138 11.26 9.26 -8.32
C PHE A 138 12.19 10.47 -8.43
N LEU A 139 13.06 10.68 -7.42
CA LEU A 139 14.00 11.79 -7.40
C LEU A 139 15.05 11.67 -8.50
N ALA A 140 15.55 10.47 -8.79
CA ALA A 140 16.49 10.24 -9.88
C ALA A 140 15.85 10.52 -11.25
N GLU A 141 14.61 10.09 -11.48
CA GLU A 141 13.88 10.38 -12.71
C GLU A 141 13.59 11.87 -12.88
N LYS A 142 13.21 12.56 -11.79
CA LYS A 142 12.99 13.99 -11.77
C LYS A 142 14.27 14.75 -12.14
N ALA A 143 15.40 14.42 -11.50
CA ALA A 143 16.70 15.04 -11.78
C ALA A 143 17.14 14.84 -13.25
N ARG A 144 16.85 13.67 -13.84
CA ARG A 144 17.13 13.42 -15.27
C ARG A 144 16.30 14.29 -16.21
N ARG A 145 15.03 14.54 -15.88
CA ARG A 145 14.14 15.40 -16.69
C ARG A 145 14.53 16.89 -16.61
N GLU A 146 15.08 17.31 -15.48
CA GLU A 146 15.48 18.71 -15.24
C GLU A 146 16.91 19.02 -15.76
N ARG A 147 17.68 18.03 -16.24
CA ARG A 147 18.99 18.28 -16.86
C ARG A 147 18.80 18.98 -18.21
N PRO A 148 19.45 20.16 -18.43
CA PRO A 148 19.46 20.78 -19.75
C PRO A 148 20.05 19.80 -20.76
N GLY A 149 19.44 19.67 -21.92
CA GLY A 149 20.03 18.92 -23.04
C GLY A 149 21.43 19.44 -23.36
N PRO A 150 22.30 18.60 -23.96
CA PRO A 150 23.63 19.04 -24.38
C PRO A 150 23.49 20.29 -25.27
N PRO A 151 24.35 21.30 -25.12
CA PRO A 151 24.34 22.47 -25.99
C PRO A 151 24.44 22.00 -27.44
N GLY A 152 23.44 22.40 -28.23
CA GLY A 152 23.43 22.06 -29.66
C GLY A 152 24.75 22.50 -30.28
N HIS A 153 25.43 21.54 -30.90
CA HIS A 153 26.58 21.87 -31.76
C HIS A 153 26.01 22.73 -32.89
N GLY A 154 26.22 24.03 -32.78
CA GLY A 154 26.10 24.92 -33.90
C GLY A 154 27.12 24.45 -34.95
N ALA A 155 26.63 23.92 -36.02
CA ALA A 155 27.46 23.67 -37.21
C ALA A 155 27.79 25.03 -37.85
N PRO A 156 29.02 25.19 -38.38
CA PRO A 156 29.46 26.39 -39.05
C PRO A 156 28.68 26.68 -40.32
#